data_088dd2f7fc334dced841160d621acaeb
#
_entry.id   088dd2f7fc334dced841160d621acaeb
#
_cell.length_a   1.000
_cell.length_b   1.000
_cell.length_c   1.000
_cell.angle_alpha   90.00
_cell.angle_beta   90.00
_cell.angle_gamma   90.00
#
_symmetry.space_group_name_H-M   'P 1'
#
loop_
_entity.id
_entity.type
_entity.pdbx_description
1 polymer ?
#
loop_
_entity_poly.entity_id
_entity_poly.type
_entity_poly.pdbx_seq_one_letter_code
_entity_poly.pdbx_strand_id
1 'polypeptide(L)'
;TSLLWAADRSYGDRLVGDRNAKWQITASKMSYDRDEGRYVAEGDVVITRGGQVLKANEARYNEKTGMVEATGDVVLETNGDIVRASKAVFDLNSQTGKITKGRIFLRENHYYISGDDMEKTGPDTYVVKGCHVTTCEGDKPDWSITGSEVEITVEGYGTVKNAVFRIRDLPAFFLPYALFPATTKRQSGVLP
;
A
#
# COMPACT_ATOMS: atom_id res chain seq x y z
N THR A 1 31.25 23.66 7.83
CA THR A 1 29.82 23.68 8.18
C THR A 1 29.07 23.05 7.02
N SER A 2 29.00 21.73 7.01
CA SER A 2 28.29 20.94 5.99
C SER A 2 26.88 20.70 6.49
N LEU A 3 25.91 21.38 5.92
CA LEU A 3 24.47 21.08 6.05
C LEU A 3 24.21 19.81 5.25
N LEU A 4 24.07 18.70 5.97
CA LEU A 4 23.50 17.44 5.46
C LEU A 4 22.03 17.70 5.14
N TRP A 5 21.69 17.77 3.86
CA TRP A 5 20.33 17.63 3.36
C TRP A 5 19.92 16.17 3.56
N ALA A 6 19.12 15.89 4.59
CA ALA A 6 18.38 14.65 4.67
C ALA A 6 17.35 14.70 3.53
N ALA A 7 17.59 13.93 2.48
CA ALA A 7 16.62 13.71 1.42
C ALA A 7 15.39 13.05 2.07
N ASP A 8 14.29 13.80 2.10
CA ASP A 8 12.99 13.32 2.54
C ASP A 8 12.55 12.20 1.58
N ARG A 9 12.55 10.97 2.07
CA ARG A 9 12.22 9.79 1.25
C ARG A 9 10.74 9.85 0.91
N SER A 10 10.43 9.80 -0.38
CA SER A 10 9.07 9.67 -0.91
C SER A 10 8.31 8.54 -0.19
N TYR A 11 7.01 8.71 0.02
CA TYR A 11 6.12 7.71 0.64
C TYR A 11 6.22 6.34 -0.05
N GLY A 12 6.44 6.32 -1.36
CA GLY A 12 6.69 5.11 -2.16
C GLY A 12 7.97 4.37 -1.76
N ASP A 13 9.03 5.08 -1.39
CA ASP A 13 10.28 4.48 -0.93
C ASP A 13 10.16 3.86 0.47
N ARG A 14 9.21 4.32 1.29
CA ARG A 14 8.93 3.72 2.61
C ARG A 14 8.35 2.31 2.49
N LEU A 15 7.57 2.04 1.44
CA LEU A 15 7.01 0.70 1.18
C LEU A 15 8.00 -0.24 0.50
N VAL A 16 9.07 0.25 -0.12
CA VAL A 16 10.05 -0.58 -0.86
C VAL A 16 11.23 -1.02 0.02
N GLY A 17 11.51 -0.35 1.14
CA GLY A 17 12.59 -0.68 2.07
C GLY A 17 14.01 -0.50 1.51
N ASP A 18 15.03 -0.88 2.28
CA ASP A 18 16.42 -0.82 1.86
C ASP A 18 16.69 -1.86 0.75
N ARG A 19 16.96 -1.40 -0.46
CA ARG A 19 17.22 -2.24 -1.64
C ARG A 19 18.47 -3.12 -1.52
N ASN A 20 19.41 -2.77 -0.64
CA ASN A 20 20.65 -3.52 -0.42
C ASN A 20 20.52 -4.55 0.72
N ALA A 21 19.43 -4.52 1.49
CA ALA A 21 19.20 -5.47 2.55
C ALA A 21 18.95 -6.88 2.00
N LYS A 22 19.52 -7.87 2.67
CA LYS A 22 19.34 -9.27 2.31
C LYS A 22 17.91 -9.73 2.62
N TRP A 23 17.35 -10.53 1.73
CA TRP A 23 16.11 -11.24 1.95
C TRP A 23 16.33 -12.40 2.92
N GLN A 24 15.47 -12.52 3.90
CA GLN A 24 15.36 -13.71 4.74
C GLN A 24 13.96 -14.26 4.60
N ILE A 25 13.84 -15.54 4.29
CA ILE A 25 12.57 -16.24 4.07
C ILE A 25 12.51 -17.43 5.02
N THR A 26 11.40 -17.52 5.76
CA THR A 26 11.06 -18.66 6.60
C THR A 26 9.71 -19.18 6.18
N ALA A 27 9.54 -20.49 6.05
CA ALA A 27 8.30 -21.15 5.71
C ALA A 27 8.33 -22.60 6.19
N SER A 28 7.19 -23.25 6.32
CA SER A 28 7.09 -24.66 6.66
C SER A 28 7.64 -25.56 5.56
N LYS A 29 7.45 -25.15 4.29
CA LYS A 29 7.95 -25.85 3.12
C LYS A 29 8.42 -24.87 2.07
N MET A 30 9.55 -25.19 1.42
CA MET A 30 10.08 -24.43 0.29
C MET A 30 10.39 -25.38 -0.85
N SER A 31 10.02 -25.00 -2.07
CA SER A 31 10.31 -25.73 -3.30
C SER A 31 10.81 -24.79 -4.39
N TYR A 32 11.57 -25.33 -5.32
CA TYR A 32 12.05 -24.61 -6.49
C TYR A 32 11.80 -25.42 -7.74
N ASP A 33 11.05 -24.85 -8.67
CA ASP A 33 10.83 -25.38 -10.00
C ASP A 33 11.86 -24.75 -10.94
N ARG A 34 12.81 -25.58 -11.38
CA ARG A 34 13.92 -25.14 -12.23
C ARG A 34 13.47 -24.77 -13.64
N ASP A 35 12.46 -25.47 -14.17
CA ASP A 35 11.99 -25.27 -15.54
C ASP A 35 11.25 -23.92 -15.66
N GLU A 36 10.46 -23.60 -14.67
CA GLU A 36 9.72 -22.33 -14.60
C GLU A 36 10.51 -21.20 -13.92
N GLY A 37 11.62 -21.51 -13.23
CA GLY A 37 12.40 -20.54 -12.45
C GLY A 37 11.59 -19.97 -11.30
N ARG A 38 10.79 -20.82 -10.64
CA ARG A 38 9.82 -20.39 -9.63
C ARG A 38 10.16 -20.96 -8.26
N TYR A 39 10.27 -20.08 -7.28
CA TYR A 39 10.33 -20.43 -5.87
C TYR A 39 8.92 -20.38 -5.29
N VAL A 40 8.57 -21.37 -4.48
CA VAL A 40 7.30 -21.45 -3.75
C VAL A 40 7.62 -21.73 -2.28
N ALA A 41 7.10 -20.88 -1.42
CA ALA A 41 7.13 -21.00 0.03
C ALA A 41 5.69 -21.20 0.54
N GLU A 42 5.44 -22.24 1.32
CA GLU A 42 4.12 -22.64 1.81
C GLU A 42 4.14 -22.82 3.33
N GLY A 43 3.09 -22.36 3.99
CA GLY A 43 2.85 -22.50 5.42
C GLY A 43 3.67 -21.52 6.27
N ASP A 44 2.97 -20.62 6.98
CA ASP A 44 3.55 -19.63 7.89
C ASP A 44 4.73 -18.85 7.28
N VAL A 45 4.54 -18.39 6.04
CA VAL A 45 5.59 -17.70 5.30
C VAL A 45 5.87 -16.36 5.97
N VAL A 46 7.15 -16.13 6.32
CA VAL A 46 7.65 -14.84 6.81
C VAL A 46 8.83 -14.42 5.96
N ILE A 47 8.71 -13.27 5.32
CA ILE A 47 9.78 -12.68 4.49
C ILE A 47 10.19 -11.37 5.14
N THR A 48 11.48 -11.22 5.45
CA THR A 48 12.01 -9.98 6.04
C THR A 48 13.06 -9.35 5.14
N ARG A 49 13.05 -8.03 5.07
CA ARG A 49 14.04 -7.23 4.35
C ARG A 49 14.07 -5.80 4.86
N GLY A 50 15.23 -5.33 5.33
CA GLY A 50 15.45 -3.91 5.63
C GLY A 50 14.43 -3.28 6.58
N GLY A 51 13.97 -4.03 7.61
CA GLY A 51 12.95 -3.56 8.55
C GLY A 51 11.50 -3.78 8.08
N GLN A 52 11.30 -4.37 6.91
CA GLN A 52 9.98 -4.80 6.42
C GLN A 52 9.74 -6.27 6.78
N VAL A 53 8.52 -6.59 7.11
CA VAL A 53 8.08 -7.97 7.38
C VAL A 53 6.82 -8.25 6.59
N LEU A 54 6.90 -9.22 5.67
CA LEU A 54 5.76 -9.77 4.96
C LEU A 54 5.42 -11.14 5.55
N LYS A 55 4.16 -11.34 5.92
CA LYS A 55 3.58 -12.61 6.35
C LYS A 55 2.51 -13.03 5.36
N ALA A 56 2.42 -14.33 5.07
CA ALA A 56 1.40 -14.91 4.18
C ALA A 56 1.28 -16.42 4.41
N ASN A 57 0.21 -17.04 3.90
CA ASN A 57 0.11 -18.50 3.93
C ASN A 57 0.95 -19.14 2.82
N GLU A 58 1.07 -18.44 1.70
CA GLU A 58 1.88 -18.86 0.56
C GLU A 58 2.54 -17.65 -0.11
N ALA A 59 3.79 -17.80 -0.54
CA ALA A 59 4.49 -16.82 -1.37
C ALA A 59 5.17 -17.52 -2.54
N ARG A 60 5.07 -16.92 -3.72
CA ARG A 60 5.69 -17.37 -4.97
C ARG A 60 6.55 -16.26 -5.54
N TYR A 61 7.73 -16.63 -6.02
CA TYR A 61 8.63 -15.72 -6.71
C TYR A 61 9.10 -16.34 -8.01
N ASN A 62 8.95 -15.64 -9.11
CA ASN A 62 9.47 -16.06 -10.40
C ASN A 62 10.69 -15.22 -10.75
N GLU A 63 11.87 -15.85 -10.81
CA GLU A 63 13.15 -15.17 -11.06
C GLU A 63 13.29 -14.65 -12.50
N LYS A 64 12.60 -15.28 -13.45
CA LYS A 64 12.66 -14.90 -14.87
C LYS A 64 11.86 -13.62 -15.15
N THR A 65 10.74 -13.46 -14.45
CA THR A 65 9.82 -12.32 -14.64
C THR A 65 9.96 -11.25 -13.57
N GLY A 66 10.56 -11.56 -12.42
CA GLY A 66 10.60 -10.66 -11.27
C GLY A 66 9.27 -10.54 -10.51
N MET A 67 8.29 -11.39 -10.83
CA MET A 67 6.98 -11.37 -10.19
C MET A 67 7.01 -12.06 -8.83
N VAL A 68 6.45 -11.37 -7.83
CA VAL A 68 6.19 -11.89 -6.49
C VAL A 68 4.69 -11.94 -6.28
N GLU A 69 4.19 -13.06 -5.78
CA GLU A 69 2.79 -13.25 -5.40
C GLU A 69 2.73 -13.75 -3.96
N ALA A 70 1.89 -13.14 -3.14
CA ALA A 70 1.59 -13.57 -1.78
C ALA A 70 0.09 -13.76 -1.63
N THR A 71 -0.33 -14.87 -1.02
CA THR A 71 -1.73 -15.24 -0.85
C THR A 71 -2.01 -15.77 0.55
N GLY A 72 -3.24 -15.55 1.01
CA GLY A 72 -3.73 -16.02 2.31
C GLY A 72 -3.20 -15.18 3.48
N ASP A 73 -4.09 -14.38 4.08
CA ASP A 73 -3.81 -13.53 5.25
C ASP A 73 -2.51 -12.70 5.11
N VAL A 74 -2.36 -12.07 3.94
CA VAL A 74 -1.17 -11.27 3.65
C VAL A 74 -1.11 -10.07 4.59
N VAL A 75 0.00 -9.93 5.31
CA VAL A 75 0.30 -8.78 6.17
C VAL A 75 1.69 -8.27 5.85
N LEU A 76 1.78 -7.02 5.42
CA LEU A 76 3.06 -6.32 5.25
C LEU A 76 3.17 -5.24 6.33
N GLU A 77 4.22 -5.31 7.11
CA GLU A 77 4.58 -4.30 8.12
C GLU A 77 5.83 -3.56 7.66
N THR A 78 5.78 -2.24 7.65
CA THR A 78 6.91 -1.39 7.28
C THR A 78 6.85 -0.05 8.01
N ASN A 79 7.89 0.30 8.76
CA ASN A 79 8.02 1.58 9.49
C ASN A 79 6.80 1.92 10.39
N GLY A 80 6.06 0.90 10.82
CA GLY A 80 4.84 1.04 11.62
C GLY A 80 3.54 1.14 10.81
N ASP A 81 3.61 1.27 9.49
CA ASP A 81 2.45 1.10 8.61
C ASP A 81 2.15 -0.39 8.44
N ILE A 82 0.88 -0.72 8.32
CA ILE A 82 0.42 -2.10 8.18
C ILE A 82 -0.50 -2.19 6.96
N VAL A 83 -0.15 -3.10 6.05
CA VAL A 83 -1.01 -3.46 4.91
C VAL A 83 -1.52 -4.89 5.12
N ARG A 84 -2.83 -5.08 5.08
CA ARG A 84 -3.48 -6.40 5.11
C ARG A 84 -4.21 -6.63 3.80
N ALA A 85 -4.15 -7.87 3.29
CA ALA A 85 -4.78 -8.21 2.01
C ALA A 85 -5.13 -9.69 1.93
N SER A 86 -6.02 -10.07 1.03
CA SER A 86 -6.24 -11.47 0.68
C SER A 86 -5.19 -11.98 -0.30
N LYS A 87 -4.71 -11.07 -1.16
CA LYS A 87 -3.70 -11.36 -2.19
C LYS A 87 -2.90 -10.10 -2.50
N ALA A 88 -1.61 -10.25 -2.70
CA ALA A 88 -0.71 -9.22 -3.21
C ALA A 88 0.13 -9.79 -4.35
N VAL A 89 0.23 -9.04 -5.44
CA VAL A 89 1.11 -9.34 -6.58
C VAL A 89 1.98 -8.14 -6.84
N PHE A 90 3.26 -8.33 -6.99
CA PHE A 90 4.21 -7.26 -7.19
C PHE A 90 5.25 -7.63 -8.25
N ASP A 91 5.53 -6.72 -9.16
CA ASP A 91 6.61 -6.81 -10.13
C ASP A 91 7.81 -5.99 -9.62
N LEU A 92 8.90 -6.69 -9.29
CA LEU A 92 10.12 -6.09 -8.77
C LEU A 92 10.87 -5.25 -9.81
N ASN A 93 10.65 -5.53 -11.11
CA ASN A 93 11.33 -4.84 -12.20
C ASN A 93 10.69 -3.48 -12.48
N SER A 94 9.36 -3.45 -12.65
CA SER A 94 8.60 -2.24 -12.90
C SER A 94 8.26 -1.46 -11.63
N GLN A 95 8.39 -2.09 -10.44
CA GLN A 95 7.97 -1.56 -9.14
C GLN A 95 6.46 -1.24 -9.09
N THR A 96 5.68 -1.97 -9.86
CA THR A 96 4.21 -1.92 -9.86
C THR A 96 3.64 -3.10 -9.10
N GLY A 97 2.38 -3.01 -8.70
CA GLY A 97 1.75 -4.12 -7.99
C GLY A 97 0.28 -3.92 -7.74
N LYS A 98 -0.39 -5.00 -7.40
CA LYS A 98 -1.81 -5.03 -7.11
C LYS A 98 -2.09 -5.77 -5.80
N ILE A 99 -2.97 -5.19 -5.01
CA ILE A 99 -3.46 -5.73 -3.74
C ILE A 99 -4.98 -5.88 -3.86
N THR A 100 -5.49 -7.06 -3.54
CA THR A 100 -6.92 -7.37 -3.57
C THR A 100 -7.49 -7.42 -2.16
N LYS A 101 -8.62 -6.75 -1.93
CA LYS A 101 -9.28 -6.58 -0.63
C LYS A 101 -8.31 -6.03 0.41
N GLY A 102 -7.67 -4.90 0.05
CA GLY A 102 -6.63 -4.29 0.86
C GLY A 102 -7.19 -3.44 1.99
N ARG A 103 -6.50 -3.48 3.15
CA ARG A 103 -6.64 -2.53 4.26
C ARG A 103 -5.27 -2.01 4.64
N ILE A 104 -5.11 -0.71 4.64
CA ILE A 104 -3.86 -0.02 4.98
C ILE A 104 -4.09 0.81 6.23
N PHE A 105 -3.23 0.64 7.21
CA PHE A 105 -3.12 1.55 8.34
C PHE A 105 -1.85 2.37 8.21
N LEU A 106 -1.98 3.69 8.15
CA LEU A 106 -0.90 4.66 8.10
C LEU A 106 -0.69 5.23 9.50
N ARG A 107 0.39 4.85 10.15
CA ARG A 107 0.67 5.19 11.54
C ARG A 107 0.86 6.69 11.77
N GLU A 108 1.58 7.36 10.88
CA GLU A 108 1.94 8.77 11.05
C GLU A 108 0.69 9.69 11.13
N ASN A 109 -0.29 9.44 10.28
CA ASN A 109 -1.51 10.24 10.18
C ASN A 109 -2.75 9.54 10.76
N HIS A 110 -2.61 8.34 11.30
CA HIS A 110 -3.69 7.53 11.87
C HIS A 110 -4.84 7.27 10.89
N TYR A 111 -4.50 7.07 9.59
CA TYR A 111 -5.50 6.77 8.57
C TYR A 111 -5.70 5.26 8.40
N TYR A 112 -6.96 4.87 8.30
CA TYR A 112 -7.39 3.55 7.85
C TYR A 112 -7.96 3.70 6.44
N ILE A 113 -7.34 3.04 5.48
CA ILE A 113 -7.73 3.06 4.07
C ILE A 113 -8.07 1.63 3.68
N SER A 114 -9.25 1.39 3.13
CA SER A 114 -9.60 0.10 2.56
C SER A 114 -10.10 0.23 1.13
N GLY A 115 -9.95 -0.83 0.35
CA GLY A 115 -10.40 -0.87 -1.03
C GLY A 115 -10.49 -2.31 -1.54
N ASP A 116 -11.32 -2.50 -2.56
CA ASP A 116 -11.49 -3.80 -3.21
C ASP A 116 -10.26 -4.18 -4.02
N ASP A 117 -9.77 -3.24 -4.82
CA ASP A 117 -8.53 -3.33 -5.58
C ASP A 117 -7.68 -2.07 -5.33
N MET A 118 -6.43 -2.29 -4.98
CA MET A 118 -5.42 -1.24 -4.84
C MET A 118 -4.27 -1.55 -5.78
N GLU A 119 -3.88 -0.61 -6.62
CA GLU A 119 -2.87 -0.82 -7.64
C GLU A 119 -1.83 0.30 -7.59
N LYS A 120 -0.57 -0.07 -7.60
CA LYS A 120 0.54 0.82 -7.84
C LYS A 120 0.86 0.73 -9.33
N THR A 121 0.45 1.75 -10.10
CA THR A 121 0.55 1.77 -11.57
C THR A 121 1.83 2.41 -12.08
N GLY A 122 2.56 3.12 -11.20
CA GLY A 122 3.81 3.78 -11.53
C GLY A 122 4.68 3.98 -10.29
N PRO A 123 5.82 4.65 -10.42
CA PRO A 123 6.73 4.91 -9.30
C PRO A 123 6.02 5.56 -8.11
N ASP A 124 5.17 6.54 -8.37
CA ASP A 124 4.51 7.37 -7.36
C ASP A 124 2.99 7.44 -7.54
N THR A 125 2.40 6.60 -8.43
CA THR A 125 0.97 6.62 -8.75
C THR A 125 0.28 5.38 -8.20
N TYR A 126 -0.81 5.61 -7.46
CA TYR A 126 -1.65 4.60 -6.84
C TYR A 126 -3.10 4.81 -7.23
N VAL A 127 -3.79 3.73 -7.55
CA VAL A 127 -5.23 3.69 -7.86
C VAL A 127 -5.92 2.76 -6.88
N VAL A 128 -6.97 3.23 -6.23
CA VAL A 128 -7.78 2.45 -5.28
C VAL A 128 -9.23 2.46 -5.74
N LYS A 129 -9.79 1.28 -5.95
CA LYS A 129 -11.21 1.09 -6.28
C LYS A 129 -12.01 0.65 -5.06
N GLY A 130 -13.24 1.13 -4.94
CA GLY A 130 -14.08 0.87 -3.77
C GLY A 130 -13.44 1.42 -2.49
N CYS A 131 -12.92 2.65 -2.55
CA CYS A 131 -12.15 3.26 -1.47
C CYS A 131 -13.03 3.67 -0.30
N HIS A 132 -12.55 3.37 0.90
CA HIS A 132 -13.10 3.86 2.17
C HIS A 132 -11.94 4.36 3.05
N VAL A 133 -12.06 5.57 3.54
CA VAL A 133 -11.03 6.25 4.36
C VAL A 133 -11.64 6.79 5.64
N THR A 134 -10.98 6.59 6.77
CA THR A 134 -11.34 7.14 8.07
C THR A 134 -10.10 7.25 8.97
N THR A 135 -10.18 8.04 10.04
CA THR A 135 -9.19 8.05 11.14
C THR A 135 -9.72 7.32 12.38
N CYS A 136 -10.96 6.83 12.34
CA CYS A 136 -11.59 6.14 13.45
C CYS A 136 -11.28 4.64 13.42
N GLU A 137 -11.01 4.04 14.57
CA GLU A 137 -10.88 2.59 14.72
C GLU A 137 -12.27 1.92 14.73
N GLY A 138 -12.30 0.67 14.25
CA GLY A 138 -13.46 -0.20 14.31
C GLY A 138 -14.37 -0.13 13.09
N ASP A 139 -15.44 -0.95 13.13
CA ASP A 139 -16.30 -1.17 11.96
C ASP A 139 -17.36 -0.06 11.77
N LYS A 140 -17.56 0.79 12.77
CA LYS A 140 -18.51 1.91 12.72
C LYS A 140 -17.81 3.24 13.03
N PRO A 141 -17.12 3.80 12.06
CA PRO A 141 -16.42 5.07 12.27
C PRO A 141 -17.42 6.23 12.47
N ASP A 142 -17.07 7.19 13.31
CA ASP A 142 -17.88 8.41 13.47
C ASP A 142 -17.94 9.24 12.18
N TRP A 143 -16.90 9.15 11.35
CA TRP A 143 -16.89 9.73 10.01
C TRP A 143 -16.11 8.85 9.04
N SER A 144 -16.49 8.88 7.77
CA SER A 144 -15.74 8.23 6.70
C SER A 144 -15.93 8.95 5.36
N ILE A 145 -14.99 8.74 4.47
CA ILE A 145 -15.10 9.12 3.07
C ILE A 145 -15.05 7.83 2.25
N THR A 146 -16.05 7.64 1.40
CA THR A 146 -16.07 6.56 0.41
C THR A 146 -15.96 7.13 -0.98
N GLY A 147 -15.30 6.41 -1.89
CA GLY A 147 -15.18 6.79 -3.30
C GLY A 147 -15.18 5.56 -4.19
N SER A 148 -15.71 5.69 -5.41
CA SER A 148 -15.68 4.58 -6.37
C SER A 148 -14.26 4.31 -6.88
N GLU A 149 -13.47 5.37 -7.06
CA GLU A 149 -12.08 5.31 -7.47
C GLU A 149 -11.32 6.51 -6.92
N VAL A 150 -10.16 6.24 -6.38
CA VAL A 150 -9.20 7.26 -5.92
C VAL A 150 -7.89 7.03 -6.66
N GLU A 151 -7.37 8.07 -7.32
CA GLU A 151 -6.04 8.07 -7.91
C GLU A 151 -5.17 9.07 -7.17
N ILE A 152 -3.98 8.66 -6.76
CA ILE A 152 -3.05 9.48 -5.99
C ILE A 152 -1.70 9.45 -6.69
N THR A 153 -1.17 10.64 -7.02
CA THR A 153 0.24 10.82 -7.36
C THR A 153 0.93 11.47 -6.17
N VAL A 154 1.86 10.76 -5.57
CA VAL A 154 2.62 11.24 -4.38
C VAL A 154 3.38 12.51 -4.74
N GLU A 155 3.42 13.49 -3.82
CA GLU A 155 3.95 14.84 -4.02
C GLU A 155 3.26 15.63 -5.17
N GLY A 156 2.11 15.14 -5.65
CA GLY A 156 1.28 15.77 -6.66
C GLY A 156 -0.14 16.01 -6.18
N TYR A 157 -1.10 15.55 -6.96
CA TYR A 157 -2.52 15.64 -6.66
C TYR A 157 -3.15 14.25 -6.54
N GLY A 158 -4.18 14.19 -5.72
CA GLY A 158 -5.10 13.06 -5.68
C GLY A 158 -6.44 13.46 -6.26
N THR A 159 -7.11 12.52 -6.91
CA THR A 159 -8.47 12.67 -7.41
C THR A 159 -9.35 11.60 -6.81
N VAL A 160 -10.61 11.93 -6.54
CA VAL A 160 -11.60 10.96 -6.10
C VAL A 160 -12.88 11.13 -6.91
N LYS A 161 -13.40 10.00 -7.41
CA LYS A 161 -14.68 9.93 -8.13
C LYS A 161 -15.78 9.44 -7.20
N ASN A 162 -16.95 10.06 -7.29
CA ASN A 162 -18.14 9.74 -6.50
C ASN A 162 -17.85 9.70 -4.98
N ALA A 163 -17.20 10.76 -4.49
CA ALA A 163 -16.90 10.87 -3.08
C ALA A 163 -18.14 11.12 -2.24
N VAL A 164 -18.36 10.31 -1.22
CA VAL A 164 -19.43 10.48 -0.23
C VAL A 164 -18.80 10.64 1.14
N PHE A 165 -18.99 11.78 1.76
CA PHE A 165 -18.68 11.99 3.17
C PHE A 165 -19.84 11.46 4.01
N ARG A 166 -19.53 10.63 5.02
CA ARG A 166 -20.51 10.02 5.92
C ARG A 166 -20.21 10.38 7.36
N ILE A 167 -21.27 10.58 8.12
CA ILE A 167 -21.25 10.71 9.57
C ILE A 167 -22.09 9.57 10.11
N ARG A 168 -21.47 8.60 10.82
CA ARG A 168 -22.14 7.39 11.36
C ARG A 168 -23.02 6.70 10.33
N ASP A 169 -22.45 6.32 9.21
CA ASP A 169 -23.14 5.66 8.07
C ASP A 169 -24.18 6.52 7.31
N LEU A 170 -24.55 7.71 7.78
CA LEU A 170 -25.46 8.60 7.07
C LEU A 170 -24.66 9.43 6.06
N PRO A 171 -25.06 9.44 4.76
CA PRO A 171 -24.42 10.30 3.78
C PRO A 171 -24.76 11.76 4.07
N ALA A 172 -23.74 12.55 4.39
CA ALA A 172 -23.88 13.98 4.70
C ALA A 172 -23.58 14.86 3.49
N PHE A 173 -22.65 14.43 2.62
CA PHE A 173 -22.20 15.23 1.50
C PHE A 173 -21.73 14.33 0.34
N PHE A 174 -22.04 14.72 -0.91
CA PHE A 174 -21.64 14.00 -2.12
C PHE A 174 -20.91 14.95 -3.09
N LEU A 175 -19.79 14.48 -3.63
CA LEU A 175 -19.03 15.13 -4.68
C LEU A 175 -18.82 14.14 -5.84
N PRO A 176 -19.33 14.42 -7.04
CA PRO A 176 -19.10 13.57 -8.21
C PRO A 176 -17.61 13.42 -8.52
N TYR A 177 -16.85 14.49 -8.30
CA TYR A 177 -15.42 14.55 -8.50
C TYR A 177 -14.79 15.54 -7.53
N ALA A 178 -13.68 15.17 -6.92
CA ALA A 178 -12.89 16.07 -6.09
C ALA A 178 -11.40 15.92 -6.39
N LEU A 179 -10.68 17.02 -6.26
CA LEU A 179 -9.23 17.10 -6.37
C LEU A 179 -8.68 17.54 -5.02
N PHE A 180 -7.58 16.91 -4.57
CA PHE A 180 -6.91 17.27 -3.34
C PHE A 180 -5.39 17.19 -3.50
N PRO A 181 -4.62 18.03 -2.78
CA PRO A 181 -3.16 17.93 -2.80
C PRO A 181 -2.70 16.66 -2.07
N ALA A 182 -1.87 15.86 -2.71
CA ALA A 182 -1.28 14.64 -2.16
C ALA A 182 0.19 14.89 -1.76
N THR A 183 0.44 15.97 -1.04
CA THR A 183 1.78 16.39 -0.61
C THR A 183 1.95 16.19 0.88
N THR A 184 3.12 15.72 1.31
CA THR A 184 3.51 15.62 2.72
C THR A 184 4.03 16.96 3.27
N LYS A 185 4.36 17.90 2.39
CA LYS A 185 4.82 19.24 2.77
C LYS A 185 3.64 20.17 3.05
N ARG A 186 3.63 20.81 4.23
CA ARG A 186 2.70 21.91 4.51
C ARG A 186 2.84 22.97 3.41
N GLN A 187 1.86 23.05 2.54
CA GLN A 187 1.73 24.19 1.64
C GLN A 187 1.02 25.32 2.42
N SER A 188 1.77 26.29 2.89
CA SER A 188 1.22 27.57 3.31
C SER A 188 0.87 28.36 2.05
N GLY A 189 -0.28 28.07 1.44
CA GLY A 189 -0.85 28.86 0.36
C GLY A 189 -1.79 29.89 0.97
N VAL A 190 -1.42 31.17 0.92
CA VAL A 190 -2.36 32.25 0.99
C VAL A 190 -3.17 32.20 -0.31
N LEU A 191 -4.44 31.81 -0.23
CA LEU A 191 -5.37 32.00 -1.32
C LEU A 191 -5.57 33.50 -1.51
N PRO A 192 -5.45 34.02 -2.72
CA PRO A 192 -5.75 35.42 -3.03
C PRO A 192 -7.23 35.72 -2.91
#